data_b54487d3f57fff9a8e56e81d826a0fce
#
_entry.id   b54487d3f57fff9a8e56e81d826a0fce
#
_cell.length_a   1.000
_cell.length_b   1.000
_cell.length_c   1.000
_cell.angle_alpha   90.00
_cell.angle_beta   90.00
_cell.angle_gamma   90.00
#
_symmetry.space_group_name_H-M   'P 1'
#
loop_
_entity.id
_entity.type
_entity.pdbx_description
1 polymer ?
#
loop_
_entity_poly.entity_id
_entity_poly.type
_entity_poly.pdbx_seq_one_letter_code
_entity_poly.pdbx_strand_id
1 'polypeptide(L)'
;MVARRLVKAVAVVLAMSFADTGAAAERISWAVQDFPPFQILDGPAKGTGSFDGLLDLLIARLPHYEHDVVPMTFARREAEIRQGTDLCTPGIFRTPAREPFMEFSAPALLHLDNRVVFRSDRSPRFADGGAVDLEKVLQSKDLVGGVATGRSYAPNIDALIIRYSGYSNLISRPWKSEQFFQMLLAGEVDYIILFPHEANFLAQRFSAQQQVGIRPIAGAPPSIATTVACTRTPLGARIIADINAVIGGALGQPEYRRLSERWYQDSDKDLIRRYYDQMMGVR
;
A
#
# COMPACT_ATOMS: atom_id res chain seq x y z
N MET A 1 43.87 -78.46 -36.37
CA MET A 1 43.46 -78.04 -35.03
C MET A 1 43.43 -76.51 -35.05
N VAL A 2 42.24 -75.93 -35.17
CA VAL A 2 42.04 -74.45 -35.30
C VAL A 2 41.43 -73.96 -33.97
N ALA A 3 42.18 -73.14 -33.22
CA ALA A 3 41.73 -72.56 -31.97
C ALA A 3 40.89 -71.28 -32.25
N ARG A 4 39.61 -71.33 -31.95
CA ARG A 4 38.70 -70.15 -31.98
C ARG A 4 38.90 -69.31 -30.71
N ARG A 5 39.39 -68.07 -30.87
CA ARG A 5 39.42 -67.06 -29.82
C ARG A 5 38.06 -66.36 -29.78
N LEU A 6 37.35 -66.49 -28.64
CA LEU A 6 36.17 -65.70 -28.35
C LEU A 6 36.62 -64.31 -27.84
N VAL A 7 36.22 -63.24 -28.53
CA VAL A 7 36.36 -61.87 -28.09
C VAL A 7 35.05 -61.51 -27.32
N LYS A 8 35.13 -61.31 -26.00
CA LYS A 8 34.03 -60.77 -25.21
C LYS A 8 34.01 -59.26 -25.34
N ALA A 9 33.01 -58.72 -26.02
CA ALA A 9 32.73 -57.26 -26.04
C ALA A 9 32.10 -56.88 -24.72
N VAL A 10 32.74 -56.03 -23.92
CA VAL A 10 32.18 -55.39 -22.71
C VAL A 10 31.53 -54.07 -23.17
N ALA A 11 30.21 -54.04 -23.15
CA ALA A 11 29.43 -52.82 -23.35
C ALA A 11 29.48 -52.00 -22.06
N VAL A 12 30.18 -50.88 -22.04
CA VAL A 12 30.13 -49.86 -20.97
C VAL A 12 28.92 -48.96 -21.22
N VAL A 13 27.90 -49.15 -20.42
CA VAL A 13 26.73 -48.24 -20.38
C VAL A 13 27.11 -47.03 -19.55
N LEU A 14 27.38 -45.90 -20.21
CA LEU A 14 27.54 -44.59 -19.55
C LEU A 14 26.16 -44.13 -19.11
N ALA A 15 25.85 -44.24 -17.81
CA ALA A 15 24.70 -43.61 -17.18
C ALA A 15 24.97 -42.09 -17.09
N MET A 16 24.41 -41.31 -18.02
CA MET A 16 24.37 -39.85 -17.90
C MET A 16 23.39 -39.51 -16.78
N SER A 17 23.93 -39.22 -15.60
CA SER A 17 23.17 -38.59 -14.51
C SER A 17 22.90 -37.14 -14.95
N PHE A 18 21.67 -36.85 -15.37
CA PHE A 18 21.19 -35.48 -15.46
C PHE A 18 21.12 -34.97 -14.02
N ALA A 19 22.14 -34.20 -13.61
CA ALA A 19 22.02 -33.37 -12.42
C ALA A 19 20.94 -32.32 -12.73
N ASP A 20 19.77 -32.53 -12.17
CA ASP A 20 18.72 -31.53 -12.13
C ASP A 20 19.29 -30.35 -11.30
N THR A 21 19.87 -29.37 -11.98
CA THR A 21 20.26 -28.12 -11.34
C THR A 21 18.96 -27.39 -11.02
N GLY A 22 18.37 -27.76 -9.89
CA GLY A 22 17.24 -27.03 -9.35
C GLY A 22 17.65 -25.55 -9.27
N ALA A 23 17.12 -24.71 -10.16
CA ALA A 23 17.30 -23.29 -10.04
C ALA A 23 16.82 -22.89 -8.65
N ALA A 24 17.66 -22.20 -7.89
CA ALA A 24 17.24 -21.66 -6.59
C ALA A 24 15.99 -20.83 -6.81
N ALA A 25 14.97 -21.03 -5.95
CA ALA A 25 13.72 -20.29 -6.06
C ALA A 25 14.01 -18.77 -6.03
N GLU A 26 13.45 -18.04 -6.98
CA GLU A 26 13.56 -16.57 -6.96
C GLU A 26 12.89 -16.03 -5.70
N ARG A 27 13.46 -14.96 -5.12
CA ARG A 27 12.98 -14.41 -3.86
C ARG A 27 12.23 -13.10 -4.09
N ILE A 28 11.10 -12.93 -3.39
CA ILE A 28 10.39 -11.66 -3.29
C ILE A 28 10.63 -11.06 -1.91
N SER A 29 11.30 -9.91 -1.86
CA SER A 29 11.46 -9.14 -0.62
C SER A 29 10.33 -8.11 -0.53
N TRP A 30 9.43 -8.28 0.44
CA TRP A 30 8.27 -7.44 0.68
C TRP A 30 8.60 -6.30 1.63
N ALA A 31 8.70 -5.08 1.11
CA ALA A 31 8.82 -3.88 1.92
C ALA A 31 7.47 -3.55 2.57
N VAL A 32 7.38 -3.70 3.89
CA VAL A 32 6.18 -3.44 4.68
C VAL A 32 6.42 -2.29 5.67
N GLN A 33 5.38 -1.55 5.99
CA GLN A 33 5.46 -0.46 6.96
C GLN A 33 4.33 -0.54 7.98
N ASP A 34 4.61 -0.18 9.22
CA ASP A 34 3.58 -0.03 10.23
C ASP A 34 2.70 1.18 9.90
N PHE A 35 1.55 0.88 9.31
CA PHE A 35 0.58 1.83 8.78
C PHE A 35 -0.86 1.39 9.09
N PRO A 36 -1.24 1.36 10.37
CA PRO A 36 -2.59 0.98 10.76
C PRO A 36 -3.66 1.91 10.18
N PRO A 37 -4.82 1.38 9.77
CA PRO A 37 -5.24 -0.01 9.80
C PRO A 37 -4.96 -0.78 8.49
N PHE A 38 -4.13 -0.26 7.60
CA PHE A 38 -3.78 -0.93 6.34
C PHE A 38 -2.81 -2.09 6.56
N GLN A 39 -1.74 -1.82 7.30
CA GLN A 39 -0.72 -2.78 7.66
C GLN A 39 -0.37 -2.61 9.13
N ILE A 40 -0.55 -3.66 9.92
CA ILE A 40 -0.42 -3.62 11.38
C ILE A 40 0.68 -4.59 11.79
N LEU A 41 1.85 -4.03 12.11
CA LEU A 41 3.04 -4.83 12.40
C LEU A 41 3.18 -5.20 13.87
N ASP A 42 2.40 -4.56 14.76
CA ASP A 42 2.50 -4.76 16.21
C ASP A 42 1.14 -4.63 16.92
N GLY A 43 1.10 -5.07 18.18
CA GLY A 43 -0.08 -4.99 19.04
C GLY A 43 -1.15 -6.07 18.79
N PRO A 44 -2.29 -5.96 19.48
CA PRO A 44 -3.35 -7.00 19.45
C PRO A 44 -3.98 -7.23 18.06
N ALA A 45 -3.93 -6.21 17.19
CA ALA A 45 -4.49 -6.26 15.84
C ALA A 45 -3.43 -6.58 14.76
N LYS A 46 -2.23 -7.03 15.15
CA LYS A 46 -1.17 -7.39 14.20
C LYS A 46 -1.68 -8.36 13.13
N GLY A 47 -1.34 -8.09 11.86
CA GLY A 47 -1.67 -8.93 10.71
C GLY A 47 -3.14 -8.83 10.26
N THR A 48 -3.96 -7.94 10.86
CA THR A 48 -5.37 -7.82 10.48
C THR A 48 -5.67 -6.68 9.51
N GLY A 49 -4.67 -5.95 9.07
CA GLY A 49 -4.80 -4.86 8.11
C GLY A 49 -5.22 -5.33 6.71
N SER A 50 -5.69 -4.40 5.90
CA SER A 50 -6.09 -4.70 4.52
C SER A 50 -4.90 -5.12 3.66
N PHE A 51 -3.74 -4.46 3.82
CA PHE A 51 -2.51 -4.82 3.11
C PHE A 51 -1.87 -6.09 3.67
N ASP A 52 -2.06 -6.37 4.97
CA ASP A 52 -1.65 -7.65 5.55
C ASP A 52 -2.38 -8.81 4.87
N GLY A 53 -3.72 -8.71 4.76
CA GLY A 53 -4.50 -9.76 4.09
C GLY A 53 -4.23 -9.89 2.59
N LEU A 54 -3.90 -8.78 1.89
CA LEU A 54 -3.43 -8.84 0.51
C LEU A 54 -2.09 -9.56 0.41
N LEU A 55 -1.14 -9.25 1.29
CA LEU A 55 0.17 -9.87 1.32
C LEU A 55 0.08 -11.38 1.62
N ASP A 56 -0.72 -11.76 2.61
CA ASP A 56 -0.98 -13.17 2.95
C ASP A 56 -1.53 -13.96 1.76
N LEU A 57 -2.49 -13.35 1.02
CA LEU A 57 -3.04 -13.95 -0.20
C LEU A 57 -1.95 -14.15 -1.26
N LEU A 58 -1.13 -13.13 -1.50
CA LEU A 58 -0.07 -13.18 -2.52
C LEU A 58 0.99 -14.24 -2.16
N ILE A 59 1.45 -14.28 -0.92
CA ILE A 59 2.39 -15.30 -0.43
C ILE A 59 1.82 -16.71 -0.63
N ALA A 60 0.56 -16.92 -0.24
CA ALA A 60 -0.10 -18.22 -0.36
C ALA A 60 -0.31 -18.67 -1.83
N ARG A 61 -0.48 -17.73 -2.76
CA ARG A 61 -0.75 -18.01 -4.18
C ARG A 61 0.47 -17.98 -5.09
N LEU A 62 1.62 -17.59 -4.55
CA LEU A 62 2.91 -17.55 -5.27
C LEU A 62 3.96 -18.45 -4.59
N PRO A 63 3.66 -19.76 -4.35
CA PRO A 63 4.52 -20.66 -3.57
C PRO A 63 5.84 -21.03 -4.27
N HIS A 64 6.01 -20.68 -5.54
CA HIS A 64 7.23 -20.91 -6.30
C HIS A 64 8.31 -19.85 -6.08
N TYR A 65 7.98 -18.76 -5.35
CA TYR A 65 8.94 -17.79 -4.83
C TYR A 65 9.27 -18.05 -3.37
N GLU A 66 10.48 -17.71 -2.95
CA GLU A 66 10.79 -17.49 -1.53
C GLU A 66 10.29 -16.11 -1.13
N HIS A 67 9.72 -15.98 0.05
CA HIS A 67 9.18 -14.69 0.54
C HIS A 67 9.92 -14.21 1.78
N ASP A 68 10.40 -12.97 1.73
CA ASP A 68 10.99 -12.27 2.86
C ASP A 68 10.20 -10.99 3.15
N VAL A 69 9.84 -10.75 4.41
CA VAL A 69 9.03 -9.58 4.81
C VAL A 69 9.90 -8.64 5.62
N VAL A 70 10.20 -7.46 5.04
CA VAL A 70 11.16 -6.50 5.57
C VAL A 70 10.46 -5.22 6.04
N PRO A 71 10.33 -4.98 7.35
CA PRO A 71 9.78 -3.73 7.87
C PRO A 71 10.69 -2.54 7.55
N MET A 72 10.08 -1.46 7.01
CA MET A 72 10.81 -0.21 6.74
C MET A 72 9.86 0.99 6.69
N THR A 73 10.41 2.20 6.75
CA THR A 73 9.64 3.43 6.61
C THR A 73 9.30 3.71 5.14
N PHE A 74 8.27 4.55 4.88
CA PHE A 74 7.94 5.01 3.53
C PHE A 74 9.15 5.61 2.81
N ALA A 75 9.91 6.46 3.50
CA ALA A 75 11.06 7.14 2.93
C ALA A 75 12.20 6.15 2.58
N ARG A 76 12.48 5.18 3.45
CA ARG A 76 13.50 4.15 3.20
C ARG A 76 13.10 3.27 2.00
N ARG A 77 11.86 2.78 1.97
CA ARG A 77 11.35 2.00 0.83
C ARG A 77 11.51 2.76 -0.49
N GLU A 78 11.09 4.02 -0.53
CA GLU A 78 11.20 4.86 -1.72
C GLU A 78 12.66 5.01 -2.17
N ALA A 79 13.59 5.24 -1.22
CA ALA A 79 15.00 5.39 -1.50
C ALA A 79 15.64 4.10 -2.03
N GLU A 80 15.37 2.95 -1.40
CA GLU A 80 15.94 1.67 -1.82
C GLU A 80 15.44 1.24 -3.20
N ILE A 81 14.14 1.41 -3.48
CA ILE A 81 13.57 1.11 -4.80
C ILE A 81 14.18 2.03 -5.88
N ARG A 82 14.37 3.33 -5.60
CA ARG A 82 15.06 4.26 -6.52
C ARG A 82 16.51 3.86 -6.81
N GLN A 83 17.18 3.23 -5.88
CA GLN A 83 18.55 2.72 -6.02
C GLN A 83 18.61 1.36 -6.75
N GLY A 84 17.47 0.78 -7.10
CA GLY A 84 17.38 -0.48 -7.82
C GLY A 84 17.42 -1.71 -6.94
N THR A 85 17.26 -1.59 -5.61
CA THR A 85 17.10 -2.74 -4.72
C THR A 85 15.83 -3.50 -5.11
N ASP A 86 15.92 -4.81 -5.34
CA ASP A 86 14.77 -5.65 -5.69
C ASP A 86 13.82 -5.78 -4.49
N LEU A 87 12.79 -4.95 -4.48
CA LEU A 87 11.75 -4.90 -3.46
C LEU A 87 10.37 -4.86 -4.10
N CYS A 88 9.40 -5.52 -3.46
CA CYS A 88 7.99 -5.34 -3.74
C CYS A 88 7.27 -4.73 -2.53
N THR A 89 6.15 -4.05 -2.73
CA THR A 89 5.35 -3.48 -1.64
C THR A 89 3.86 -3.60 -1.95
N PRO A 90 3.04 -4.09 -1.01
CA PRO A 90 1.60 -4.06 -1.14
C PRO A 90 1.07 -2.65 -0.86
N GLY A 91 -0.04 -2.29 -1.47
CA GLY A 91 -0.79 -1.10 -1.09
C GLY A 91 -0.08 0.23 -1.36
N ILE A 92 0.30 0.48 -2.61
CA ILE A 92 0.95 1.72 -3.03
C ILE A 92 0.16 2.40 -4.16
N PHE A 93 0.17 3.74 -4.18
CA PHE A 93 -0.36 4.49 -5.32
C PHE A 93 0.61 4.50 -6.49
N ARG A 94 0.08 4.23 -7.68
CA ARG A 94 0.76 4.51 -8.93
C ARG A 94 0.74 6.01 -9.18
N THR A 95 1.91 6.62 -9.24
CA THR A 95 2.06 8.06 -9.54
C THR A 95 3.10 8.28 -10.62
N PRO A 96 2.99 9.38 -11.42
CA PRO A 96 4.00 9.70 -12.44
C PRO A 96 5.43 9.78 -11.86
N ALA A 97 5.58 10.22 -10.62
CA ALA A 97 6.88 10.32 -9.95
C ALA A 97 7.51 8.95 -9.63
N ARG A 98 6.71 7.88 -9.56
CA ARG A 98 7.16 6.51 -9.25
C ARG A 98 7.31 5.61 -10.46
N GLU A 99 6.59 5.90 -11.55
CA GLU A 99 6.63 5.11 -12.79
C GLU A 99 8.05 4.88 -13.36
N PRO A 100 9.00 5.83 -13.25
CA PRO A 100 10.35 5.61 -13.78
C PRO A 100 11.12 4.45 -13.12
N PHE A 101 10.80 4.11 -11.86
CA PHE A 101 11.58 3.13 -11.07
C PHE A 101 10.74 2.01 -10.44
N MET A 102 9.42 2.00 -10.66
CA MET A 102 8.52 0.93 -10.21
C MET A 102 7.72 0.32 -11.36
N GLU A 103 7.50 -0.98 -11.30
CA GLU A 103 6.46 -1.70 -12.03
C GLU A 103 5.23 -1.87 -11.13
N PHE A 104 4.03 -1.68 -11.70
CA PHE A 104 2.78 -1.68 -10.95
C PHE A 104 1.85 -2.77 -11.42
N SER A 105 1.16 -3.40 -10.48
CA SER A 105 0.05 -4.30 -10.78
C SER A 105 -1.18 -3.53 -11.30
N ALA A 106 -2.17 -4.25 -11.78
CA ALA A 106 -3.55 -3.79 -11.84
C ALA A 106 -4.02 -3.32 -10.44
N PRO A 107 -5.13 -2.56 -10.36
CA PRO A 107 -5.74 -2.20 -9.08
C PRO A 107 -5.92 -3.42 -8.17
N ALA A 108 -5.42 -3.33 -6.94
CA ALA A 108 -5.43 -4.44 -5.98
C ALA A 108 -6.50 -4.24 -4.89
N LEU A 109 -6.54 -3.10 -4.23
CA LEU A 109 -7.54 -2.81 -3.21
C LEU A 109 -8.17 -1.43 -3.45
N LEU A 110 -9.46 -1.31 -3.11
CA LEU A 110 -10.20 -0.07 -3.16
C LEU A 110 -10.25 0.56 -1.77
N HIS A 111 -10.07 1.88 -1.72
CA HIS A 111 -10.21 2.69 -0.50
C HIS A 111 -11.08 3.92 -0.79
N LEU A 112 -11.82 4.41 0.20
CA LEU A 112 -12.36 5.77 0.14
C LEU A 112 -11.18 6.74 0.19
N ASP A 113 -11.25 7.84 -0.57
CA ASP A 113 -10.14 8.77 -0.68
C ASP A 113 -9.85 9.51 0.63
N ASN A 114 -8.69 10.14 0.72
CA ASN A 114 -8.25 10.90 1.88
C ASN A 114 -9.24 12.00 2.27
N ARG A 115 -9.23 12.35 3.54
CA ARG A 115 -10.08 13.36 4.17
C ARG A 115 -9.20 14.37 4.91
N VAL A 116 -9.69 15.58 5.09
CA VAL A 116 -9.15 16.50 6.08
C VAL A 116 -9.70 16.10 7.44
N VAL A 117 -8.80 15.84 8.37
CA VAL A 117 -9.11 15.52 9.77
C VAL A 117 -8.65 16.69 10.64
N PHE A 118 -9.54 17.19 11.48
CA PHE A 118 -9.31 18.38 12.30
C PHE A 118 -9.99 18.23 13.65
N ARG A 119 -9.64 19.07 14.62
CA ARG A 119 -10.33 19.06 15.93
C ARG A 119 -11.75 19.60 15.78
N SER A 120 -12.71 18.97 16.44
CA SER A 120 -14.14 19.32 16.36
C SER A 120 -14.42 20.78 16.75
N ASP A 121 -13.65 21.35 17.71
CA ASP A 121 -13.74 22.76 18.12
C ASP A 121 -13.28 23.75 17.04
N ARG A 122 -12.57 23.25 16.02
CA ARG A 122 -12.10 24.03 14.85
C ARG A 122 -13.02 23.88 13.63
N SER A 123 -14.13 23.15 13.74
CA SER A 123 -15.04 22.85 12.62
C SER A 123 -15.44 24.06 11.77
N PRO A 124 -15.75 25.24 12.34
CA PRO A 124 -16.13 26.43 11.55
C PRO A 124 -15.04 26.92 10.56
N ARG A 125 -13.78 26.50 10.76
CA ARG A 125 -12.65 26.89 9.88
C ARG A 125 -12.48 25.98 8.67
N PHE A 126 -13.18 24.84 8.60
CA PHE A 126 -12.97 23.79 7.61
C PHE A 126 -14.13 23.54 6.65
N ALA A 127 -15.16 24.31 6.66
CA ALA A 127 -16.38 24.31 5.87
C ALA A 127 -17.64 24.02 6.73
N ASP A 128 -18.76 24.60 6.36
CA ASP A 128 -20.06 24.44 7.02
C ASP A 128 -20.72 23.09 6.62
N GLY A 129 -20.08 21.97 7.01
CA GLY A 129 -20.63 20.63 6.81
C GLY A 129 -20.35 19.97 5.45
N GLY A 130 -19.75 20.71 4.49
CA GLY A 130 -19.44 20.22 3.13
C GLY A 130 -18.01 19.69 2.95
N ALA A 131 -17.58 19.62 1.70
CA ALA A 131 -16.21 19.29 1.34
C ALA A 131 -15.26 20.48 1.57
N VAL A 132 -14.04 20.18 2.03
CA VAL A 132 -13.00 21.17 2.33
C VAL A 132 -12.24 21.51 1.07
N ASP A 133 -12.11 22.80 0.75
CA ASP A 133 -11.19 23.31 -0.24
C ASP A 133 -9.75 23.24 0.33
N LEU A 134 -9.04 22.17 0.01
CA LEU A 134 -7.70 21.92 0.56
C LEU A 134 -6.71 23.02 0.15
N GLU A 135 -6.83 23.57 -1.05
CA GLU A 135 -5.93 24.62 -1.50
C GLU A 135 -6.07 25.89 -0.65
N LYS A 136 -7.31 26.30 -0.33
CA LYS A 136 -7.54 27.43 0.59
C LYS A 136 -7.01 27.16 1.99
N VAL A 137 -7.13 25.92 2.48
CA VAL A 137 -6.59 25.53 3.79
C VAL A 137 -5.06 25.62 3.80
N LEU A 138 -4.39 25.13 2.76
CA LEU A 138 -2.93 25.20 2.62
C LEU A 138 -2.41 26.64 2.47
N GLN A 139 -3.19 27.54 1.87
CA GLN A 139 -2.87 28.95 1.75
C GLN A 139 -3.09 29.75 3.04
N SER A 140 -3.92 29.24 3.96
CA SER A 140 -4.26 29.95 5.19
C SER A 140 -3.06 30.03 6.12
N LYS A 141 -2.62 31.24 6.44
CA LYS A 141 -1.51 31.45 7.39
C LYS A 141 -1.87 31.11 8.83
N ASP A 142 -3.16 31.00 9.14
CA ASP A 142 -3.68 30.75 10.49
C ASP A 142 -4.01 29.28 10.75
N LEU A 143 -3.74 28.38 9.78
CA LEU A 143 -3.96 26.95 9.92
C LEU A 143 -2.65 26.20 9.72
N VAL A 144 -2.26 25.41 10.70
CA VAL A 144 -1.06 24.56 10.64
C VAL A 144 -1.47 23.14 10.26
N GLY A 145 -0.88 22.64 9.17
CA GLY A 145 -1.11 21.27 8.70
C GLY A 145 0.04 20.33 8.99
N GLY A 146 -0.26 19.02 9.12
CA GLY A 146 0.72 17.97 9.27
C GLY A 146 0.66 16.94 8.16
N VAL A 147 1.82 16.62 7.52
CA VAL A 147 1.95 15.60 6.47
C VAL A 147 3.18 14.73 6.66
N ALA A 148 3.08 13.45 6.33
CA ALA A 148 4.19 12.50 6.44
C ALA A 148 5.08 12.55 5.20
N THR A 149 6.39 12.74 5.39
CA THR A 149 7.38 12.68 4.31
C THR A 149 7.45 11.28 3.70
N GLY A 150 7.45 11.18 2.37
CA GLY A 150 7.51 9.92 1.64
C GLY A 150 6.15 9.19 1.51
N ARG A 151 5.09 9.69 2.16
CA ARG A 151 3.71 9.24 1.92
C ARG A 151 3.14 9.97 0.70
N SER A 152 2.39 9.24 -0.14
CA SER A 152 1.49 9.83 -1.14
C SER A 152 0.07 9.84 -0.59
N TYR A 153 -0.62 10.95 -0.81
CA TYR A 153 -2.03 11.17 -0.42
C TYR A 153 -2.99 11.12 -1.61
N ALA A 154 -2.54 10.69 -2.75
CA ALA A 154 -3.12 10.69 -4.09
C ALA A 154 -2.58 11.84 -4.96
N PRO A 155 -2.52 11.67 -6.31
CA PRO A 155 -1.82 12.61 -7.19
C PRO A 155 -2.28 14.07 -7.10
N ASN A 156 -3.58 14.31 -6.96
CA ASN A 156 -4.16 15.64 -6.84
C ASN A 156 -3.79 16.33 -5.51
N ILE A 157 -3.78 15.58 -4.41
CA ILE A 157 -3.41 16.08 -3.09
C ILE A 157 -1.89 16.29 -3.02
N ASP A 158 -1.12 15.33 -3.55
CA ASP A 158 0.35 15.42 -3.61
C ASP A 158 0.83 16.65 -4.37
N ALA A 159 0.15 16.99 -5.48
CA ALA A 159 0.46 18.20 -6.26
C ALA A 159 0.28 19.49 -5.43
N LEU A 160 -0.76 19.56 -4.61
CA LEU A 160 -0.99 20.68 -3.69
C LEU A 160 0.07 20.69 -2.57
N ILE A 161 0.35 19.55 -1.94
CA ILE A 161 1.38 19.45 -0.89
C ILE A 161 2.74 19.90 -1.42
N ILE A 162 3.13 19.48 -2.62
CA ILE A 162 4.39 19.90 -3.26
C ILE A 162 4.40 21.41 -3.50
N ARG A 163 3.31 21.97 -4.04
CA ARG A 163 3.19 23.41 -4.32
C ARG A 163 3.37 24.26 -3.06
N TYR A 164 2.85 23.80 -1.93
CA TYR A 164 2.87 24.50 -0.64
C TYR A 164 3.92 23.99 0.35
N SER A 165 4.82 23.09 -0.06
CA SER A 165 5.83 22.48 0.81
C SER A 165 6.84 23.46 1.44
N GLY A 166 7.00 24.64 0.87
CA GLY A 166 7.85 25.71 1.41
C GLY A 166 7.17 26.62 2.45
N TYR A 167 5.91 26.41 2.72
CA TYR A 167 5.16 27.26 3.66
C TYR A 167 5.42 26.81 5.10
N SER A 168 5.67 27.75 6.00
CA SER A 168 5.99 27.46 7.41
C SER A 168 4.86 26.83 8.19
N ASN A 169 3.62 26.92 7.70
CA ASN A 169 2.42 26.35 8.27
C ASN A 169 2.09 24.92 7.77
N LEU A 170 2.96 24.30 6.97
CA LEU A 170 2.85 22.90 6.59
C LEU A 170 4.03 22.09 7.15
N ILE A 171 3.80 21.38 8.24
CA ILE A 171 4.80 20.57 8.92
C ILE A 171 4.93 19.23 8.17
N SER A 172 6.11 18.99 7.59
CA SER A 172 6.45 17.71 6.95
C SER A 172 7.51 16.98 7.76
N ARG A 173 7.23 15.74 8.17
CA ARG A 173 8.15 14.89 8.96
C ARG A 173 8.05 13.43 8.53
N PRO A 174 9.11 12.61 8.69
CA PRO A 174 9.09 11.17 8.42
C PRO A 174 8.41 10.38 9.55
N TRP A 175 7.27 10.87 10.01
CA TRP A 175 6.52 10.33 11.14
C TRP A 175 5.35 9.47 10.68
N LYS A 176 4.90 8.59 11.57
CA LYS A 176 3.68 7.82 11.41
C LYS A 176 2.46 8.73 11.63
N SER A 177 1.33 8.33 11.07
CA SER A 177 0.04 9.03 11.24
C SER A 177 -0.35 9.23 12.71
N GLU A 178 0.01 8.28 13.56
CA GLU A 178 -0.25 8.36 15.00
C GLU A 178 0.39 9.59 15.66
N GLN A 179 1.63 9.91 15.30
CA GLN A 179 2.33 11.08 15.84
C GLN A 179 1.66 12.39 15.40
N PHE A 180 1.26 12.48 14.13
CA PHE A 180 0.50 13.63 13.66
C PHE A 180 -0.89 13.73 14.31
N PHE A 181 -1.54 12.59 14.57
CA PHE A 181 -2.83 12.57 15.26
C PHE A 181 -2.69 13.05 16.71
N GLN A 182 -1.61 12.68 17.41
CA GLN A 182 -1.30 13.20 18.74
C GLN A 182 -1.07 14.72 18.72
N MET A 183 -0.31 15.24 17.74
CA MET A 183 -0.15 16.69 17.57
C MET A 183 -1.48 17.39 17.31
N LEU A 184 -2.38 16.77 16.53
CA LEU A 184 -3.72 17.30 16.30
C LEU A 184 -4.50 17.42 17.60
N LEU A 185 -4.51 16.37 18.43
CA LEU A 185 -5.18 16.38 19.72
C LEU A 185 -4.57 17.40 20.70
N ALA A 186 -3.24 17.55 20.67
CA ALA A 186 -2.52 18.55 21.47
C ALA A 186 -2.74 19.99 20.96
N GLY A 187 -3.28 20.18 19.75
CA GLY A 187 -3.48 21.50 19.14
C GLY A 187 -2.20 22.09 18.53
N GLU A 188 -1.17 21.30 18.33
CA GLU A 188 0.09 21.70 17.67
C GLU A 188 -0.06 21.79 16.14
N VAL A 189 -1.02 21.06 15.57
CA VAL A 189 -1.52 21.23 14.21
C VAL A 189 -3.04 21.39 14.22
N ASP A 190 -3.60 22.12 13.27
CA ASP A 190 -5.03 22.33 13.12
C ASP A 190 -5.69 21.24 12.27
N TYR A 191 -4.93 20.64 11.35
CA TYR A 191 -5.42 19.57 10.48
C TYR A 191 -4.31 18.62 10.05
N ILE A 192 -4.75 17.41 9.67
CA ILE A 192 -3.94 16.38 9.02
C ILE A 192 -4.77 15.76 7.89
N ILE A 193 -4.11 15.03 6.98
CA ILE A 193 -4.77 14.35 5.87
C ILE A 193 -4.65 12.86 6.10
N LEU A 194 -5.78 12.17 6.26
CA LEU A 194 -5.86 10.73 6.51
C LEU A 194 -6.98 10.09 5.68
N PHE A 195 -6.91 8.79 5.49
CA PHE A 195 -8.06 8.02 5.05
C PHE A 195 -9.13 7.97 6.15
N PRO A 196 -10.44 7.86 5.83
CA PRO A 196 -11.49 7.89 6.84
C PRO A 196 -11.37 6.74 7.87
N HIS A 197 -11.07 5.51 7.43
CA HIS A 197 -10.87 4.39 8.35
C HIS A 197 -9.59 4.51 9.17
N GLU A 198 -8.52 5.14 8.63
CA GLU A 198 -7.31 5.47 9.38
C GLU A 198 -7.61 6.49 10.49
N ALA A 199 -8.34 7.56 10.18
CA ALA A 199 -8.76 8.55 11.15
C ALA A 199 -9.65 7.94 12.24
N ASN A 200 -10.61 7.08 11.86
CA ASN A 200 -11.49 6.39 12.80
C ASN A 200 -10.71 5.41 13.70
N PHE A 201 -9.76 4.67 13.14
CA PHE A 201 -8.89 3.76 13.90
C PHE A 201 -8.10 4.52 14.97
N LEU A 202 -7.46 5.63 14.60
CA LEU A 202 -6.70 6.46 15.53
C LEU A 202 -7.63 7.13 16.56
N ALA A 203 -8.78 7.65 16.14
CA ALA A 203 -9.75 8.23 17.05
C ALA A 203 -10.25 7.21 18.12
N GLN A 204 -10.48 5.95 17.72
CA GLN A 204 -10.81 4.88 18.67
C GLN A 204 -9.64 4.59 19.62
N ARG A 205 -8.42 4.45 19.06
CA ARG A 205 -7.22 4.15 19.86
C ARG A 205 -6.93 5.19 20.93
N PHE A 206 -7.19 6.46 20.63
CA PHE A 206 -7.00 7.59 21.56
C PHE A 206 -8.27 8.02 22.31
N SER A 207 -9.38 7.29 22.17
CA SER A 207 -10.69 7.65 22.76
C SER A 207 -11.11 9.08 22.41
N ALA A 208 -10.85 9.49 21.17
CA ALA A 208 -11.02 10.86 20.67
C ALA A 208 -12.11 11.01 19.59
N GLN A 209 -13.07 10.07 19.49
CA GLN A 209 -14.08 10.02 18.42
C GLN A 209 -14.94 11.30 18.35
N GLN A 210 -15.21 11.93 19.48
CA GLN A 210 -15.96 13.19 19.55
C GLN A 210 -15.09 14.44 19.44
N GLN A 211 -13.77 14.28 19.50
CA GLN A 211 -12.81 15.38 19.47
C GLN A 211 -12.34 15.74 18.06
N VAL A 212 -12.64 14.89 17.08
CA VAL A 212 -12.19 15.10 15.69
C VAL A 212 -13.35 15.15 14.72
N GLY A 213 -13.25 16.07 13.77
CA GLY A 213 -14.09 16.15 12.58
C GLY A 213 -13.35 15.59 11.38
N ILE A 214 -14.08 14.92 10.48
CA ILE A 214 -13.56 14.33 9.24
C ILE A 214 -14.41 14.85 8.09
N ARG A 215 -13.79 15.48 7.08
CA ARG A 215 -14.48 16.06 5.93
C ARG A 215 -13.83 15.64 4.61
N PRO A 216 -14.62 15.37 3.56
CA PRO A 216 -14.08 15.12 2.24
C PRO A 216 -13.32 16.35 1.71
N ILE A 217 -12.39 16.11 0.80
CA ILE A 217 -11.64 17.15 0.08
C ILE A 217 -12.41 17.48 -1.21
N ALA A 218 -12.63 18.77 -1.45
CA ALA A 218 -13.33 19.23 -2.66
C ALA A 218 -12.56 18.82 -3.92
N GLY A 219 -13.28 18.27 -4.91
CA GLY A 219 -12.67 17.80 -6.16
C GLY A 219 -11.89 16.48 -6.05
N ALA A 220 -11.77 15.88 -4.86
CA ALA A 220 -11.21 14.55 -4.74
C ALA A 220 -12.23 13.47 -5.19
N PRO A 221 -11.79 12.37 -5.82
CA PRO A 221 -12.67 11.27 -6.17
C PRO A 221 -13.23 10.63 -4.90
N PRO A 222 -14.41 9.98 -4.96
CA PRO A 222 -15.01 9.34 -3.78
C PRO A 222 -14.19 8.15 -3.27
N SER A 223 -13.44 7.52 -4.16
CA SER A 223 -12.61 6.34 -3.87
C SER A 223 -11.37 6.32 -4.73
N ILE A 224 -10.37 5.57 -4.30
CA ILE A 224 -9.09 5.40 -4.97
C ILE A 224 -8.61 3.97 -4.84
N ALA A 225 -7.96 3.44 -5.87
CA ALA A 225 -7.37 2.11 -5.82
C ALA A 225 -5.87 2.18 -5.49
N THR A 226 -5.41 1.23 -4.69
CA THR A 226 -3.98 0.96 -4.51
C THR A 226 -3.58 -0.25 -5.35
N THR A 227 -2.30 -0.32 -5.64
CA THR A 227 -1.65 -1.38 -6.43
C THR A 227 -0.62 -2.11 -5.57
N VAL A 228 -0.11 -3.21 -6.05
CA VAL A 228 1.18 -3.75 -5.64
C VAL A 228 2.23 -3.18 -6.59
N ALA A 229 3.41 -2.85 -6.09
CA ALA A 229 4.51 -2.46 -6.96
C ALA A 229 5.80 -3.18 -6.58
N CYS A 230 6.63 -3.41 -7.60
CA CYS A 230 8.00 -3.91 -7.45
C CYS A 230 8.98 -2.93 -8.10
N THR A 231 10.24 -2.99 -7.72
CA THR A 231 11.31 -2.27 -8.39
C THR A 231 11.30 -2.59 -9.88
N ARG A 232 11.52 -1.58 -10.71
CA ARG A 232 11.55 -1.73 -12.19
C ARG A 232 12.81 -2.46 -12.63
N THR A 233 12.77 -3.79 -12.52
CA THR A 233 13.79 -4.73 -12.96
C THR A 233 13.13 -5.87 -13.77
N PRO A 234 13.88 -6.67 -14.53
CA PRO A 234 13.32 -7.86 -15.18
C PRO A 234 12.65 -8.83 -14.20
N LEU A 235 13.18 -8.97 -12.98
CA LEU A 235 12.57 -9.74 -11.91
C LEU A 235 11.26 -9.11 -11.45
N GLY A 236 11.27 -7.81 -11.15
CA GLY A 236 10.08 -7.07 -10.73
C GLY A 236 8.94 -7.15 -11.76
N ALA A 237 9.24 -7.07 -13.05
CA ALA A 237 8.24 -7.19 -14.11
C ALA A 237 7.59 -8.59 -14.14
N ARG A 238 8.38 -9.67 -13.96
CA ARG A 238 7.84 -11.05 -13.87
C ARG A 238 6.95 -11.21 -12.63
N ILE A 239 7.43 -10.76 -11.47
CA ILE A 239 6.65 -10.82 -10.22
C ILE A 239 5.32 -10.08 -10.38
N ILE A 240 5.31 -8.90 -10.99
CA ILE A 240 4.07 -8.13 -11.22
C ILE A 240 3.13 -8.86 -12.19
N ALA A 241 3.64 -9.56 -13.20
CA ALA A 241 2.78 -10.37 -14.07
C ALA A 241 2.10 -11.52 -13.31
N ASP A 242 2.81 -12.20 -12.43
CA ASP A 242 2.27 -13.28 -11.60
C ASP A 242 1.27 -12.73 -10.55
N ILE A 243 1.58 -11.59 -9.94
CA ILE A 243 0.67 -10.89 -9.04
C ILE A 243 -0.63 -10.51 -9.77
N ASN A 244 -0.56 -10.03 -11.00
CA ASN A 244 -1.74 -9.69 -11.80
C ASN A 244 -2.62 -10.91 -12.08
N ALA A 245 -2.02 -12.08 -12.32
CA ALA A 245 -2.76 -13.32 -12.49
C ALA A 245 -3.50 -13.71 -11.19
N VAL A 246 -2.84 -13.57 -10.02
CA VAL A 246 -3.46 -13.82 -8.71
C VAL A 246 -4.62 -12.86 -8.45
N ILE A 247 -4.39 -11.55 -8.63
CA ILE A 247 -5.42 -10.52 -8.41
C ILE A 247 -6.61 -10.76 -9.36
N GLY A 248 -6.35 -10.96 -10.65
CA GLY A 248 -7.40 -11.21 -11.65
C GLY A 248 -8.28 -12.41 -11.31
N GLY A 249 -7.71 -13.49 -10.78
CA GLY A 249 -8.44 -14.66 -10.30
C GLY A 249 -9.20 -14.44 -8.99
N ALA A 250 -8.88 -13.40 -8.23
CA ALA A 250 -9.46 -13.14 -6.91
C ALA A 250 -10.53 -12.03 -6.92
N LEU A 251 -10.49 -11.09 -7.85
CA LEU A 251 -11.31 -9.88 -7.86
C LEU A 251 -12.81 -10.12 -7.69
N GLY A 252 -13.39 -11.16 -8.31
CA GLY A 252 -14.81 -11.51 -8.19
C GLY A 252 -15.18 -12.24 -6.89
N GLN A 253 -14.20 -12.57 -6.04
CA GLN A 253 -14.45 -13.35 -4.83
C GLN A 253 -14.85 -12.44 -3.66
N PRO A 254 -15.94 -12.73 -2.93
CA PRO A 254 -16.38 -11.92 -1.79
C PRO A 254 -15.29 -11.78 -0.70
N GLU A 255 -14.47 -12.81 -0.52
CA GLU A 255 -13.35 -12.81 0.44
C GLU A 255 -12.32 -11.75 0.09
N TYR A 256 -12.01 -11.59 -1.20
CA TYR A 256 -11.07 -10.59 -1.66
C TYR A 256 -11.62 -9.16 -1.50
N ARG A 257 -12.89 -8.92 -1.86
CA ARG A 257 -13.54 -7.63 -1.64
C ARG A 257 -13.53 -7.23 -0.17
N ARG A 258 -13.74 -8.20 0.75
CA ARG A 258 -13.68 -7.93 2.19
C ARG A 258 -12.34 -7.36 2.68
N LEU A 259 -11.24 -7.53 1.93
CA LEU A 259 -9.97 -6.86 2.23
C LEU A 259 -10.11 -5.33 2.12
N SER A 260 -10.82 -4.84 1.09
CA SER A 260 -11.11 -3.40 0.94
C SER A 260 -12.11 -2.88 1.99
N GLU A 261 -12.92 -3.76 2.59
CA GLU A 261 -13.92 -3.40 3.61
C GLU A 261 -13.36 -3.40 5.04
N ARG A 262 -12.14 -3.93 5.24
CA ARG A 262 -11.53 -4.03 6.59
C ARG A 262 -11.42 -2.66 7.24
N TRP A 263 -11.76 -2.59 8.53
CA TRP A 263 -11.65 -1.40 9.38
C TRP A 263 -12.56 -0.22 9.01
N TYR A 264 -13.42 -0.38 8.00
CA TYR A 264 -14.46 0.62 7.73
C TYR A 264 -15.71 0.38 8.58
N GLN A 265 -16.40 1.47 8.91
CA GLN A 265 -17.74 1.42 9.48
C GLN A 265 -18.74 0.91 8.44
N ASP A 266 -19.90 0.40 8.86
CA ASP A 266 -20.85 -0.23 7.92
C ASP A 266 -21.36 0.74 6.85
N SER A 267 -21.60 2.00 7.19
CA SER A 267 -21.95 3.05 6.23
C SER A 267 -20.90 3.26 5.14
N ASP A 268 -19.63 3.16 5.51
CA ASP A 268 -18.52 3.31 4.57
C ASP A 268 -18.33 2.05 3.71
N LYS A 269 -18.62 0.85 4.27
CA LYS A 269 -18.59 -0.40 3.50
C LYS A 269 -19.58 -0.40 2.34
N ASP A 270 -20.76 0.21 2.51
CA ASP A 270 -21.73 0.35 1.42
C ASP A 270 -21.23 1.26 0.31
N LEU A 271 -20.41 2.28 0.65
CA LEU A 271 -19.72 3.09 -0.35
C LEU A 271 -18.64 2.27 -1.08
N ILE A 272 -17.82 1.52 -0.32
CA ILE A 272 -16.81 0.63 -0.92
C ILE A 272 -17.46 -0.34 -1.90
N ARG A 273 -18.53 -1.03 -1.52
CA ARG A 273 -19.25 -1.99 -2.37
C ARG A 273 -19.76 -1.36 -3.66
N ARG A 274 -20.34 -0.15 -3.60
CA ARG A 274 -20.82 0.56 -4.78
C ARG A 274 -19.74 0.90 -5.79
N TYR A 275 -18.56 1.27 -5.32
CA TYR A 275 -17.45 1.65 -6.21
C TYR A 275 -16.55 0.49 -6.60
N TYR A 276 -16.61 -0.63 -5.85
CA TYR A 276 -15.71 -1.75 -6.04
C TYR A 276 -15.82 -2.33 -7.45
N ASP A 277 -17.02 -2.72 -7.85
CA ASP A 277 -17.23 -3.38 -9.14
C ASP A 277 -16.84 -2.47 -10.30
N GLN A 278 -17.19 -1.18 -10.20
CA GLN A 278 -16.85 -0.19 -11.22
C GLN A 278 -15.33 0.05 -11.32
N MET A 279 -14.64 0.24 -10.20
CA MET A 279 -13.23 0.60 -10.18
C MET A 279 -12.32 -0.60 -10.39
N MET A 280 -12.70 -1.77 -9.90
CA MET A 280 -11.93 -3.00 -10.01
C MET A 280 -12.24 -3.79 -11.28
N GLY A 281 -13.18 -3.33 -12.10
CA GLY A 281 -13.54 -3.98 -13.36
C GLY A 281 -14.24 -5.33 -13.18
N VAL A 282 -14.91 -5.55 -12.06
CA VAL A 282 -15.70 -6.75 -11.79
C VAL A 282 -17.05 -6.60 -12.51
N ARG A 283 -17.42 -7.59 -13.35
CA ARG A 283 -18.69 -7.64 -14.09
C ARG A 283 -19.65 -8.63 -13.45
#